data_c8cc460822ca5bead1767dd0b7624f9d
#
_entry.id   c8cc460822ca5bead1767dd0b7624f9d
#
_cell.length_a   1.000
_cell.length_b   1.000
_cell.length_c   1.000
_cell.angle_alpha   90.00
_cell.angle_beta   90.00
_cell.angle_gamma   90.00
#
_symmetry.space_group_name_H-M   'P 1'
#
loop_
_entity.id
_entity.type
_entity.pdbx_description
1 polymer ?
#
loop_
_entity_poly.entity_id
_entity_poly.type
_entity_poly.pdbx_seq_one_letter_code
_entity_poly.pdbx_strand_id
1 'polypeptide(L)'
;VPATIRHLYFHIPFCPKLCPYCSFYVEVGGEHKTTAFLDALLAEVDHMRQRFELRPHTIYFGGGTPSALRIEQLDYLLSGLRARLDLSELREWDLEANPATIRQDKAKLLHALGITRLSLGVQSWDDDLLKVLGRVHNAAQAEQTVEILRDAGFTNLNIDLMFAVPGQTPTQWESTIAKTIALRP
;
A
#
# COMPACT_ATOMS: atom_id res chain seq x y z
N VAL A 1 14.89 4.60 31.05
CA VAL A 1 13.90 3.81 30.29
C VAL A 1 14.00 4.24 28.84
N PRO A 2 14.17 3.34 27.86
CA PRO A 2 14.17 3.72 26.45
C PRO A 2 12.84 4.36 26.06
N ALA A 3 12.89 5.32 25.14
CA ALA A 3 11.68 5.95 24.62
C ALA A 3 10.85 4.94 23.83
N THR A 4 9.52 4.97 24.02
CA THR A 4 8.60 4.10 23.31
C THR A 4 8.16 4.75 21.99
N ILE A 5 8.34 4.04 20.88
CA ILE A 5 7.90 4.47 19.55
C ILE A 5 6.51 3.90 19.28
N ARG A 6 5.55 4.80 19.01
CA ARG A 6 4.13 4.47 18.81
C ARG A 6 3.67 4.48 17.35
N HIS A 7 4.44 5.06 16.44
CA HIS A 7 4.09 5.17 15.03
C HIS A 7 5.30 4.83 14.17
N LEU A 8 5.13 3.91 13.24
CA LEU A 8 6.19 3.48 12.32
C LEU A 8 5.77 3.73 10.89
N TYR A 9 6.67 4.31 10.11
CA TYR A 9 6.58 4.41 8.66
C TYR A 9 7.67 3.58 8.01
N PHE A 10 7.29 2.69 7.11
CA PHE A 10 8.21 1.92 6.30
C PHE A 10 8.13 2.37 4.86
N HIS A 11 9.24 2.91 4.34
CA HIS A 11 9.33 3.32 2.95
C HIS A 11 9.72 2.13 2.07
N ILE A 12 8.83 1.74 1.16
CA ILE A 12 9.09 0.69 0.16
C ILE A 12 9.21 1.37 -1.21
N PRO A 13 10.43 1.62 -1.72
CA PRO A 13 10.62 2.50 -2.87
C PRO A 13 10.25 1.86 -4.21
N PHE A 14 9.90 0.59 -4.26
CA PHE A 14 9.76 -0.14 -5.51
C PHE A 14 8.41 0.10 -6.19
N CYS A 15 8.47 0.45 -7.50
CA CYS A 15 7.30 0.54 -8.37
C CYS A 15 7.48 -0.33 -9.62
N PRO A 16 6.40 -0.94 -10.13
CA PRO A 16 6.46 -1.67 -11.40
C PRO A 16 6.67 -0.72 -12.60
N LYS A 17 6.24 0.54 -12.45
CA LYS A 17 6.35 1.59 -13.47
C LYS A 17 6.32 2.96 -12.80
N LEU A 18 7.11 3.90 -13.33
CA LEU A 18 7.07 5.30 -12.92
C LEU A 18 5.87 6.00 -13.58
N CYS A 19 5.02 6.61 -12.77
CA CYS A 19 3.92 7.44 -13.24
C CYS A 19 4.43 8.86 -13.56
N PRO A 20 4.01 9.49 -14.67
CA PRO A 20 4.58 10.78 -15.11
C PRO A 20 4.31 11.95 -14.14
N TYR A 21 3.32 11.83 -13.25
CA TYR A 21 3.00 12.84 -12.25
C TYR A 21 3.68 12.61 -10.89
N CYS A 22 4.32 11.44 -10.69
CA CYS A 22 4.82 11.05 -9.38
C CYS A 22 6.17 11.72 -9.09
N SER A 23 6.25 12.42 -7.95
CA SER A 23 7.49 13.03 -7.44
C SER A 23 8.05 12.32 -6.22
N PHE A 24 7.48 11.19 -5.82
CA PHE A 24 8.01 10.40 -4.71
C PHE A 24 9.34 9.75 -5.08
N TYR A 25 10.16 9.50 -4.05
CA TYR A 25 11.36 8.69 -4.24
C TYR A 25 10.95 7.24 -4.51
N VAL A 26 11.15 6.81 -5.77
CA VAL A 26 10.81 5.45 -6.21
C VAL A 26 11.92 4.88 -7.10
N GLU A 27 12.05 3.56 -7.05
CA GLU A 27 12.90 2.79 -7.94
C GLU A 27 12.08 1.81 -8.79
N VAL A 28 12.34 1.81 -10.08
CA VAL A 28 11.90 0.74 -10.98
C VAL A 28 13.04 -0.26 -11.04
N GLY A 29 12.95 -1.38 -10.35
CA GLY A 29 14.12 -2.20 -10.18
C GLY A 29 13.93 -3.70 -10.02
N GLY A 30 15.03 -4.41 -10.10
CA GLY A 30 15.11 -5.87 -10.16
C GLY A 30 15.05 -6.55 -8.78
N GLU A 31 14.76 -7.84 -8.83
CA GLU A 31 14.51 -8.75 -7.71
C GLU A 31 15.62 -8.78 -6.65
N HIS A 32 16.90 -8.79 -7.08
CA HIS A 32 18.04 -8.80 -6.16
C HIS A 32 18.12 -7.56 -5.27
N LYS A 33 17.81 -6.39 -5.83
CA LYS A 33 17.77 -5.14 -5.06
C LYS A 33 16.68 -5.18 -4.00
N THR A 34 15.52 -5.72 -4.34
CA THR A 34 14.37 -5.80 -3.42
C THR A 34 14.70 -6.70 -2.23
N THR A 35 15.27 -7.87 -2.44
CA THR A 35 15.63 -8.79 -1.35
C THR A 35 16.65 -8.15 -0.42
N ALA A 36 17.74 -7.61 -0.97
CA ALA A 36 18.77 -6.94 -0.17
C ALA A 36 18.21 -5.73 0.62
N PHE A 37 17.25 -5.01 0.04
CA PHE A 37 16.57 -3.91 0.72
C PHE A 37 15.73 -4.41 1.90
N LEU A 38 14.97 -5.50 1.74
CA LEU A 38 14.15 -6.06 2.81
C LEU A 38 15.01 -6.58 3.96
N ASP A 39 16.17 -7.20 3.66
CA ASP A 39 17.15 -7.62 4.66
C ASP A 39 17.69 -6.42 5.45
N ALA A 40 18.07 -5.36 4.73
CA ALA A 40 18.56 -4.13 5.37
C ALA A 40 17.49 -3.45 6.23
N LEU A 41 16.22 -3.44 5.77
CA LEU A 41 15.09 -2.88 6.50
C LEU A 41 14.85 -3.63 7.82
N LEU A 42 14.87 -4.98 7.81
CA LEU A 42 14.73 -5.77 9.01
C LEU A 42 15.93 -5.60 9.96
N ALA A 43 17.15 -5.46 9.42
CA ALA A 43 18.34 -5.17 10.22
C ALA A 43 18.27 -3.77 10.85
N GLU A 44 17.71 -2.77 10.17
CA GLU A 44 17.45 -1.43 10.73
C GLU A 44 16.48 -1.51 11.91
N VAL A 45 15.39 -2.28 11.79
CA VAL A 45 14.46 -2.53 12.89
C VAL A 45 15.18 -3.18 14.08
N ASP A 46 16.05 -4.16 13.84
CA ASP A 46 16.83 -4.78 14.91
C ASP A 46 17.79 -3.79 15.60
N HIS A 47 18.37 -2.86 14.83
CA HIS A 47 19.19 -1.79 15.40
C HIS A 47 18.35 -0.80 16.24
N MET A 48 17.17 -0.42 15.75
CA MET A 48 16.28 0.50 16.46
C MET A 48 15.76 -0.09 17.77
N ARG A 49 15.50 -1.40 17.83
CA ARG A 49 15.09 -2.10 19.07
C ARG A 49 16.13 -2.07 20.18
N GLN A 50 17.40 -1.87 19.87
CA GLN A 50 18.46 -1.72 20.88
C GLN A 50 18.40 -0.36 21.59
N ARG A 51 17.74 0.64 20.98
CA ARG A 51 17.70 2.03 21.45
C ARG A 51 16.33 2.45 21.93
N PHE A 52 15.27 1.84 21.36
CA PHE A 52 13.87 2.21 21.59
C PHE A 52 13.02 0.98 21.89
N GLU A 53 11.95 1.17 22.62
CA GLU A 53 10.87 0.22 22.74
C GLU A 53 9.92 0.41 21.53
N LEU A 54 9.89 -0.56 20.61
CA LEU A 54 9.04 -0.50 19.43
C LEU A 54 7.69 -1.17 19.72
N ARG A 55 6.72 -0.40 20.21
CA ARG A 55 5.35 -0.83 20.51
C ARG A 55 4.36 0.07 19.76
N PRO A 56 4.18 -0.16 18.44
CA PRO A 56 3.40 0.74 17.61
C PRO A 56 1.90 0.64 17.86
N HIS A 57 1.23 1.80 17.83
CA HIS A 57 -0.21 1.92 17.63
C HIS A 57 -0.58 1.88 16.16
N THR A 58 0.29 2.44 15.30
CA THR A 58 0.09 2.43 13.85
C THR A 58 1.38 2.08 13.13
N ILE A 59 1.22 1.31 12.05
CA ILE A 59 2.28 1.02 11.09
C ILE A 59 1.77 1.42 9.71
N TYR A 60 2.57 2.13 8.94
CA TYR A 60 2.24 2.57 7.59
C TYR A 60 3.33 2.15 6.61
N PHE A 61 2.93 1.43 5.56
CA PHE A 61 3.80 1.10 4.43
C PHE A 61 3.45 1.98 3.25
N GLY A 62 4.39 2.83 2.85
CA GLY A 62 4.19 3.76 1.74
C GLY A 62 5.42 3.91 0.87
N GLY A 63 5.41 4.91 0.00
CA GLY A 63 6.53 5.33 -0.84
C GLY A 63 6.31 5.04 -2.32
N GLY A 64 6.78 3.91 -2.82
CA GLY A 64 6.54 3.44 -4.17
C GLY A 64 5.21 2.70 -4.29
N THR A 65 5.29 1.38 -4.32
CA THR A 65 4.12 0.50 -4.35
C THR A 65 4.40 -0.72 -3.49
N PRO A 66 4.17 -0.68 -2.17
CA PRO A 66 4.44 -1.81 -1.28
C PRO A 66 3.77 -3.12 -1.73
N SER A 67 2.57 -3.03 -2.28
CA SER A 67 1.85 -4.18 -2.84
C SER A 67 2.48 -4.77 -4.12
N ALA A 68 3.47 -4.12 -4.73
CA ALA A 68 4.21 -4.68 -5.85
C ALA A 68 5.21 -5.78 -5.41
N LEU A 69 5.55 -5.84 -4.14
CA LEU A 69 6.32 -6.95 -3.59
C LEU A 69 5.62 -8.28 -3.88
N ARG A 70 6.42 -9.31 -4.16
CA ARG A 70 5.88 -10.67 -4.36
C ARG A 70 5.35 -11.23 -3.06
N ILE A 71 4.54 -12.27 -3.14
CA ILE A 71 3.93 -12.93 -1.98
C ILE A 71 4.99 -13.36 -0.98
N GLU A 72 6.06 -14.00 -1.44
CA GLU A 72 7.16 -14.48 -0.60
C GLU A 72 7.92 -13.33 0.07
N GLN A 73 8.05 -12.19 -0.62
CA GLN A 73 8.70 -10.99 -0.09
C GLN A 73 7.81 -10.29 0.97
N LEU A 74 6.50 -10.24 0.74
CA LEU A 74 5.53 -9.73 1.72
C LEU A 74 5.49 -10.62 2.96
N ASP A 75 5.42 -11.93 2.78
CA ASP A 75 5.44 -12.87 3.90
C ASP A 75 6.73 -12.73 4.71
N TYR A 76 7.89 -12.72 4.05
CA TYR A 76 9.19 -12.53 4.68
C TYR A 76 9.25 -11.22 5.49
N LEU A 77 8.86 -10.10 4.90
CA LEU A 77 8.89 -8.79 5.54
C LEU A 77 7.92 -8.72 6.73
N LEU A 78 6.65 -9.05 6.50
CA LEU A 78 5.61 -8.90 7.51
C LEU A 78 5.80 -9.88 8.67
N SER A 79 6.16 -11.14 8.39
CA SER A 79 6.52 -12.11 9.42
C SER A 79 7.77 -11.71 10.19
N GLY A 80 8.78 -11.17 9.49
CA GLY A 80 9.99 -10.62 10.10
C GLY A 80 9.71 -9.45 11.04
N LEU A 81 8.81 -8.55 10.69
CA LEU A 81 8.38 -7.45 11.55
C LEU A 81 7.56 -7.93 12.75
N ARG A 82 6.63 -8.87 12.53
CA ARG A 82 5.84 -9.47 13.63
C ARG A 82 6.72 -10.13 14.68
N ALA A 83 7.84 -10.72 14.28
CA ALA A 83 8.80 -11.32 15.21
C ALA A 83 9.63 -10.28 16.01
N ARG A 84 9.66 -9.04 15.54
CA ARG A 84 10.51 -7.97 16.08
C ARG A 84 9.77 -6.89 16.88
N LEU A 85 8.51 -6.68 16.59
CA LEU A 85 7.70 -5.61 17.16
C LEU A 85 6.74 -6.14 18.23
N ASP A 86 6.53 -5.37 19.28
CA ASP A 86 5.43 -5.62 20.21
C ASP A 86 4.14 -5.03 19.64
N LEU A 87 3.32 -5.89 19.03
CA LEU A 87 2.08 -5.51 18.37
C LEU A 87 0.85 -5.55 19.30
N SER A 88 1.04 -5.68 20.60
CA SER A 88 -0.06 -5.80 21.59
C SER A 88 -0.98 -4.58 21.63
N GLU A 89 -0.46 -3.40 21.28
CA GLU A 89 -1.22 -2.14 21.23
C GLU A 89 -1.51 -1.66 19.79
N LEU A 90 -1.24 -2.51 18.79
CA LEU A 90 -1.46 -2.15 17.39
C LEU A 90 -2.95 -1.96 17.09
N ARG A 91 -3.30 -0.82 16.51
CA ARG A 91 -4.66 -0.43 16.12
C ARG A 91 -4.85 -0.43 14.61
N GLU A 92 -3.82 -0.01 13.87
CA GLU A 92 -3.86 0.08 12.42
C GLU A 92 -2.53 -0.32 11.81
N TRP A 93 -2.59 -1.18 10.81
CA TRP A 93 -1.47 -1.51 9.94
C TRP A 93 -1.91 -1.27 8.51
N ASP A 94 -1.52 -0.13 7.95
CA ASP A 94 -1.88 0.30 6.60
C ASP A 94 -0.79 -0.06 5.60
N LEU A 95 -1.22 -0.42 4.39
CA LEU A 95 -0.35 -0.71 3.26
C LEU A 95 -0.89 -0.07 1.99
N GLU A 96 -0.07 0.78 1.35
CA GLU A 96 -0.39 1.34 0.04
C GLU A 96 -0.37 0.28 -1.06
N ALA A 97 -1.38 0.31 -1.91
CA ALA A 97 -1.56 -0.66 -2.96
C ALA A 97 -1.95 -0.04 -4.30
N ASN A 98 -1.41 -0.63 -5.37
CA ASN A 98 -1.90 -0.38 -6.72
C ASN A 98 -2.88 -1.51 -7.10
N PRO A 99 -4.07 -1.18 -7.63
CA PRO A 99 -5.05 -2.20 -8.01
C PRO A 99 -4.49 -3.33 -8.88
N ALA A 100 -3.61 -3.02 -9.85
CA ALA A 100 -3.00 -4.03 -10.71
C ALA A 100 -2.11 -5.05 -9.99
N THR A 101 -1.75 -4.82 -8.71
CA THR A 101 -0.81 -5.67 -7.97
C THR A 101 -1.48 -6.58 -6.94
N ILE A 102 -2.79 -6.43 -6.75
CA ILE A 102 -3.57 -7.21 -5.77
C ILE A 102 -4.30 -8.36 -6.49
N ARG A 103 -4.07 -9.57 -5.98
CA ARG A 103 -4.78 -10.80 -6.34
C ARG A 103 -5.34 -11.43 -5.08
N GLN A 104 -6.24 -12.40 -5.24
CA GLN A 104 -6.95 -13.06 -4.13
C GLN A 104 -6.00 -13.70 -3.12
N ASP A 105 -4.97 -14.38 -3.59
CA ASP A 105 -3.95 -15.02 -2.75
C ASP A 105 -3.16 -14.00 -1.92
N LYS A 106 -2.75 -12.89 -2.56
CA LYS A 106 -2.05 -11.79 -1.89
C LYS A 106 -2.95 -11.08 -0.88
N ALA A 107 -4.20 -10.79 -1.22
CA ALA A 107 -5.16 -10.18 -0.31
C ALA A 107 -5.36 -11.03 0.95
N LYS A 108 -5.55 -12.35 0.80
CA LYS A 108 -5.66 -13.29 1.92
C LYS A 108 -4.40 -13.31 2.78
N LEU A 109 -3.22 -13.33 2.17
CA LEU A 109 -1.95 -13.28 2.91
C LEU A 109 -1.82 -12.01 3.74
N LEU A 110 -2.06 -10.84 3.13
CA LEU A 110 -1.97 -9.55 3.82
C LEU A 110 -2.91 -9.51 5.04
N HIS A 111 -4.15 -9.95 4.86
CA HIS A 111 -5.12 -10.01 5.96
C HIS A 111 -4.68 -10.99 7.06
N ALA A 112 -4.22 -12.20 6.70
CA ALA A 112 -3.74 -13.20 7.66
C ALA A 112 -2.50 -12.75 8.44
N LEU A 113 -1.64 -11.92 7.82
CA LEU A 113 -0.45 -11.36 8.48
C LEU A 113 -0.73 -10.10 9.32
N GLY A 114 -1.98 -9.63 9.35
CA GLY A 114 -2.42 -8.58 10.25
C GLY A 114 -2.46 -7.17 9.66
N ILE A 115 -2.39 -7.03 8.33
CA ILE A 115 -2.74 -5.77 7.67
C ILE A 115 -4.23 -5.51 7.93
N THR A 116 -4.55 -4.33 8.49
CA THR A 116 -5.91 -3.95 8.88
C THR A 116 -6.54 -2.95 7.92
N ARG A 117 -5.72 -2.24 7.14
CA ARG A 117 -6.14 -1.22 6.19
C ARG A 117 -5.37 -1.33 4.87
N LEU A 118 -6.05 -1.09 3.76
CA LEU A 118 -5.42 -0.94 2.44
C LEU A 118 -5.75 0.45 1.89
N SER A 119 -4.72 1.18 1.46
CA SER A 119 -4.84 2.46 0.76
C SER A 119 -4.62 2.21 -0.74
N LEU A 120 -5.70 2.28 -1.53
CA LEU A 120 -5.70 1.96 -2.95
C LEU A 120 -5.50 3.22 -3.79
N GLY A 121 -4.39 3.30 -4.50
CA GLY A 121 -4.13 4.33 -5.48
C GLY A 121 -4.95 4.13 -6.77
N VAL A 122 -6.25 4.36 -6.74
CA VAL A 122 -7.15 4.25 -7.90
C VAL A 122 -6.99 5.44 -8.82
N GLN A 123 -6.98 6.65 -8.28
CA GLN A 123 -6.80 7.95 -8.90
C GLN A 123 -8.01 8.41 -9.72
N SER A 124 -8.62 7.58 -10.53
CA SER A 124 -9.83 7.88 -11.31
C SER A 124 -10.60 6.59 -11.65
N TRP A 125 -11.89 6.72 -11.92
CA TRP A 125 -12.73 5.66 -12.49
C TRP A 125 -12.98 5.85 -14.00
N ASP A 126 -12.26 6.80 -14.62
CA ASP A 126 -12.30 7.08 -16.06
C ASP A 126 -11.01 6.56 -16.70
N ASP A 127 -11.15 5.64 -17.66
CA ASP A 127 -10.00 4.97 -18.28
C ASP A 127 -9.13 5.91 -19.11
N ASP A 128 -9.70 6.99 -19.67
CA ASP A 128 -8.91 7.97 -20.43
C ASP A 128 -8.07 8.84 -19.50
N LEU A 129 -8.63 9.23 -18.35
CA LEU A 129 -7.86 9.92 -17.30
C LEU A 129 -6.77 9.01 -16.71
N LEU A 130 -7.06 7.73 -16.52
CA LEU A 130 -6.04 6.75 -16.08
C LEU A 130 -4.88 6.63 -17.07
N LYS A 131 -5.16 6.68 -18.38
CA LYS A 131 -4.12 6.71 -19.43
C LYS A 131 -3.28 7.98 -19.35
N VAL A 132 -3.92 9.16 -19.18
CA VAL A 132 -3.22 10.45 -18.98
C VAL A 132 -2.29 10.37 -17.78
N LEU A 133 -2.74 9.76 -16.69
CA LEU A 133 -1.95 9.54 -15.49
C LEU A 133 -0.89 8.42 -15.64
N GLY A 134 -0.83 7.73 -16.77
CA GLY A 134 0.10 6.63 -17.02
C GLY A 134 -0.12 5.41 -16.12
N ARG A 135 -1.35 5.22 -15.60
CA ARG A 135 -1.67 4.09 -14.72
C ARG A 135 -1.62 2.76 -15.47
N VAL A 136 -1.27 1.70 -14.73
CA VAL A 136 -1.14 0.34 -15.27
C VAL A 136 -2.41 -0.48 -15.10
N HIS A 137 -3.39 0.02 -14.36
CA HIS A 137 -4.73 -0.56 -14.19
C HIS A 137 -5.79 0.27 -14.92
N ASN A 138 -6.94 -0.32 -15.15
CA ASN A 138 -8.16 0.35 -15.61
C ASN A 138 -9.23 0.37 -14.51
N ALA A 139 -10.35 1.07 -14.75
CA ALA A 139 -11.43 1.21 -13.78
C ALA A 139 -12.04 -0.14 -13.36
N ALA A 140 -12.23 -1.07 -14.30
CA ALA A 140 -12.77 -2.39 -14.02
C ALA A 140 -11.84 -3.22 -13.10
N GLN A 141 -10.53 -3.16 -13.34
CA GLN A 141 -9.54 -3.81 -12.47
C GLN A 141 -9.53 -3.21 -11.05
N ALA A 142 -9.68 -1.88 -10.94
CA ALA A 142 -9.75 -1.23 -9.63
C ALA A 142 -11.00 -1.66 -8.86
N GLU A 143 -12.16 -1.76 -9.52
CA GLU A 143 -13.40 -2.24 -8.94
C GLU A 143 -13.29 -3.69 -8.48
N GLN A 144 -12.79 -4.57 -9.34
CA GLN A 144 -12.51 -5.98 -9.00
C GLN A 144 -11.56 -6.10 -7.81
N THR A 145 -10.58 -5.21 -7.71
CA THR A 145 -9.66 -5.20 -6.56
C THR A 145 -10.37 -4.90 -5.25
N VAL A 146 -11.32 -3.96 -5.25
CA VAL A 146 -12.13 -3.67 -4.05
C VAL A 146 -12.93 -4.92 -3.65
N GLU A 147 -13.53 -5.63 -4.60
CA GLU A 147 -14.25 -6.88 -4.35
C GLU A 147 -13.31 -7.95 -3.75
N ILE A 148 -12.16 -8.18 -4.38
CA ILE A 148 -11.14 -9.14 -3.89
C ILE A 148 -10.74 -8.83 -2.45
N LEU A 149 -10.55 -7.56 -2.11
CA LEU A 149 -10.19 -7.16 -0.75
C LEU A 149 -11.34 -7.38 0.24
N ARG A 150 -12.58 -7.06 -0.14
CA ARG A 150 -13.77 -7.33 0.68
C ARG A 150 -13.93 -8.83 0.94
N ASP A 151 -13.78 -9.67 -0.08
CA ASP A 151 -13.84 -11.13 0.01
C ASP A 151 -12.72 -11.71 0.88
N ALA A 152 -11.55 -11.06 0.92
CA ALA A 152 -10.46 -11.42 1.81
C ALA A 152 -10.66 -10.97 3.27
N GLY A 153 -11.72 -10.19 3.58
CA GLY A 153 -12.07 -9.77 4.93
C GLY A 153 -11.71 -8.31 5.27
N PHE A 154 -11.17 -7.53 4.33
CA PHE A 154 -10.86 -6.13 4.59
C PHE A 154 -12.13 -5.28 4.67
N THR A 155 -12.36 -4.66 5.82
CA THR A 155 -13.46 -3.72 6.06
C THR A 155 -13.00 -2.26 6.01
N ASN A 156 -11.71 -1.99 6.24
CA ASN A 156 -11.12 -0.66 6.21
C ASN A 156 -10.31 -0.47 4.92
N LEU A 157 -10.89 0.24 3.96
CA LEU A 157 -10.26 0.56 2.68
C LEU A 157 -10.24 2.08 2.50
N ASN A 158 -9.11 2.60 2.06
CA ASN A 158 -8.98 3.96 1.55
C ASN A 158 -8.86 3.92 0.03
N ILE A 159 -9.46 4.90 -0.65
CA ILE A 159 -9.35 5.06 -2.10
C ILE A 159 -8.79 6.45 -2.39
N ASP A 160 -7.58 6.48 -2.92
CA ASP A 160 -6.94 7.72 -3.34
C ASP A 160 -7.48 8.15 -4.70
N LEU A 161 -7.85 9.42 -4.81
CA LEU A 161 -8.36 10.03 -6.02
C LEU A 161 -7.53 11.27 -6.39
N MET A 162 -7.38 11.50 -7.69
CA MET A 162 -6.76 12.71 -8.22
C MET A 162 -7.81 13.57 -8.91
N PHE A 163 -7.86 14.84 -8.55
CA PHE A 163 -8.67 15.87 -9.22
C PHE A 163 -7.79 16.80 -10.04
N ALA A 164 -8.43 17.57 -10.91
CA ALA A 164 -7.74 18.52 -11.80
C ALA A 164 -6.68 17.85 -12.71
N VAL A 165 -6.93 16.59 -13.09
CA VAL A 165 -6.12 15.91 -14.10
C VAL A 165 -6.24 16.66 -15.44
N PRO A 166 -5.16 16.83 -16.22
CA PRO A 166 -5.23 17.50 -17.51
C PRO A 166 -6.35 16.94 -18.39
N GLY A 167 -7.27 17.81 -18.82
CA GLY A 167 -8.45 17.46 -19.63
C GLY A 167 -9.65 16.93 -18.84
N GLN A 168 -9.55 16.80 -17.52
CA GLN A 168 -10.67 16.35 -16.68
C GLN A 168 -11.79 17.39 -16.65
N THR A 169 -13.02 16.94 -16.92
CA THR A 169 -14.23 17.75 -16.78
C THR A 169 -14.83 17.67 -15.38
N PRO A 170 -15.62 18.67 -14.94
CA PRO A 170 -16.36 18.58 -13.67
C PRO A 170 -17.26 17.34 -13.59
N THR A 171 -17.93 16.97 -14.69
CA THR A 171 -18.80 15.79 -14.74
C THR A 171 -18.03 14.49 -14.52
N GLN A 172 -16.81 14.36 -15.07
CA GLN A 172 -15.96 13.18 -14.79
C GLN A 172 -15.54 13.13 -13.32
N TRP A 173 -15.24 14.29 -12.70
CA TRP A 173 -14.91 14.34 -11.28
C TRP A 173 -16.11 13.95 -10.40
N GLU A 174 -17.29 14.51 -10.66
CA GLU A 174 -18.54 14.17 -9.96
C GLU A 174 -18.85 12.67 -10.07
N SER A 175 -18.73 12.09 -11.27
CA SER A 175 -18.90 10.65 -11.50
C SER A 175 -17.90 9.82 -10.69
N THR A 176 -16.64 10.28 -10.63
CA THR A 176 -15.57 9.61 -9.86
C THR A 176 -15.92 9.61 -8.36
N ILE A 177 -16.36 10.72 -7.80
CA ILE A 177 -16.80 10.80 -6.40
C ILE A 177 -18.01 9.89 -6.15
N ALA A 178 -19.05 9.98 -7.00
CA ALA A 178 -20.27 9.20 -6.83
C ALA A 178 -19.96 7.69 -6.82
N LYS A 179 -19.13 7.20 -7.75
CA LYS A 179 -18.71 5.80 -7.79
C LYS A 179 -17.91 5.41 -6.54
N THR A 180 -17.01 6.27 -6.09
CA THR A 180 -16.22 6.00 -4.87
C THR A 180 -17.12 5.88 -3.64
N ILE A 181 -18.08 6.79 -3.47
CA ILE A 181 -19.03 6.74 -2.35
C ILE A 181 -19.87 5.46 -2.38
N ALA A 182 -20.30 5.03 -3.57
CA ALA A 182 -21.07 3.78 -3.75
C ALA A 182 -20.31 2.54 -3.29
N LEU A 183 -18.98 2.52 -3.38
CA LEU A 183 -18.12 1.44 -2.90
C LEU A 183 -17.92 1.45 -1.38
N ARG A 184 -18.37 2.50 -0.68
CA ARG A 184 -18.31 2.64 0.79
C ARG A 184 -16.89 2.39 1.37
N PRO A 185 -15.88 3.11 0.93
CA PRO A 185 -14.55 3.00 1.51
C PRO A 185 -14.53 3.48 2.96
#